data_d1b7c6d29d8ed5e0204315c9d182ba19
#
_entry.id   d1b7c6d29d8ed5e0204315c9d182ba19
#
_cell.length_a   1.000
_cell.length_b   1.000
_cell.length_c   1.000
_cell.angle_alpha   90.00
_cell.angle_beta   90.00
_cell.angle_gamma   90.00
#
_symmetry.space_group_name_H-M   'P 1'
#
loop_
_entity.id
_entity.type
_entity.pdbx_description
1 polymer ?
#
loop_
_entity_poly.entity_id
_entity_poly.type
_entity_poly.pdbx_seq_one_letter_code
_entity_poly.pdbx_strand_id
1 'polypeptide(L)'
;MKTFVLAAVAALAFAPLGVASPAFAHAGVVHHGCETGQGFAAGDIAVTGAFTRATLPGAKTAGGFMTIVNAGAEADRLIGAGTKTAKTTEIHEMKMEGDMMKMRALPQGIEIPAGGTVELAPGGFHVMMMGLVQPLVENACVEVILTFEKAGELPVMLNVGASDAKAAPEHAHH
;
A
#
# COMPACT_ATOMS: atom_id res chain seq x y z
N MET A 1 -47.31 -23.87 68.13
CA MET A 1 -46.77 -22.53 67.89
C MET A 1 -45.63 -22.70 66.92
N LYS A 2 -45.83 -22.38 65.62
CA LYS A 2 -44.84 -22.48 64.57
C LYS A 2 -44.69 -21.10 63.88
N THR A 3 -43.58 -20.44 64.15
CA THR A 3 -43.29 -19.11 63.64
C THR A 3 -42.71 -19.26 62.19
N PHE A 4 -43.39 -18.67 61.21
CA PHE A 4 -42.91 -18.57 59.84
C PHE A 4 -42.07 -17.30 59.69
N VAL A 5 -40.82 -17.46 59.32
CA VAL A 5 -39.92 -16.36 58.94
C VAL A 5 -39.99 -16.17 57.41
N LEU A 6 -40.50 -14.99 57.03
CA LEU A 6 -40.57 -14.59 55.59
C LEU A 6 -39.26 -14.00 55.21
N ALA A 7 -38.55 -14.66 54.31
CA ALA A 7 -37.34 -14.13 53.71
C ALA A 7 -37.67 -13.33 52.41
N ALA A 8 -37.40 -12.04 52.44
CA ALA A 8 -37.54 -11.16 51.28
C ALA A 8 -36.30 -11.31 50.38
N VAL A 9 -36.51 -11.78 49.16
CA VAL A 9 -35.47 -11.82 48.11
C VAL A 9 -35.53 -10.52 47.33
N ALA A 10 -34.51 -9.68 47.48
CA ALA A 10 -34.32 -8.49 46.66
C ALA A 10 -33.69 -8.88 45.31
N ALA A 11 -34.43 -8.73 44.22
CA ALA A 11 -33.93 -8.91 42.88
C ALA A 11 -33.17 -7.64 42.43
N LEU A 12 -31.86 -7.72 42.32
CA LEU A 12 -31.06 -6.70 41.64
C LEU A 12 -31.24 -6.86 40.14
N ALA A 13 -31.86 -5.87 39.51
CA ALA A 13 -31.91 -5.75 38.04
C ALA A 13 -30.56 -5.23 37.52
N PHE A 14 -29.81 -6.08 36.85
CA PHE A 14 -28.60 -5.68 36.05
C PHE A 14 -29.09 -5.12 34.72
N ALA A 15 -28.93 -3.82 34.53
CA ALA A 15 -29.07 -3.20 33.21
C ALA A 15 -27.78 -3.42 32.41
N PRO A 16 -27.84 -3.92 31.14
CA PRO A 16 -26.66 -4.00 30.30
C PRO A 16 -26.27 -2.59 29.82
N LEU A 17 -25.06 -2.13 30.18
CA LEU A 17 -24.47 -0.97 29.52
C LEU A 17 -24.17 -1.35 28.04
N GLY A 18 -24.94 -0.77 27.14
CA GLY A 18 -24.68 -0.82 25.71
C GLY A 18 -23.39 -0.09 25.40
N VAL A 19 -22.35 -0.83 25.03
CA VAL A 19 -21.11 -0.25 24.47
C VAL A 19 -21.42 0.18 23.04
N ALA A 20 -21.65 1.48 22.83
CA ALA A 20 -21.75 2.05 21.51
C ALA A 20 -20.35 2.03 20.89
N SER A 21 -20.12 1.17 19.90
CA SER A 21 -18.93 1.21 19.08
C SER A 21 -18.95 2.48 18.21
N PRO A 22 -17.88 3.30 18.22
CA PRO A 22 -17.81 4.42 17.30
C PRO A 22 -17.70 3.89 15.87
N ALA A 23 -18.67 4.19 15.04
CA ALA A 23 -18.56 4.03 13.59
C ALA A 23 -17.52 5.03 13.10
N PHE A 24 -16.34 4.55 12.72
CA PHE A 24 -15.36 5.36 12.00
C PHE A 24 -15.90 5.64 10.60
N ALA A 25 -16.51 6.82 10.45
CA ALA A 25 -16.77 7.38 9.13
C ALA A 25 -15.43 7.67 8.47
N HIS A 26 -15.07 6.92 7.42
CA HIS A 26 -13.94 7.23 6.55
C HIS A 26 -14.30 8.46 5.69
N ALA A 27 -14.24 9.65 6.30
CA ALA A 27 -14.10 10.88 5.55
C ALA A 27 -12.69 10.85 4.95
N GLY A 28 -12.58 11.07 3.63
CA GLY A 28 -11.32 11.06 2.93
C GLY A 28 -10.31 12.03 3.55
N VAL A 29 -9.42 11.49 4.36
CA VAL A 29 -8.31 12.24 4.94
C VAL A 29 -7.25 12.34 3.88
N VAL A 30 -7.03 13.54 3.38
CA VAL A 30 -5.81 13.88 2.63
C VAL A 30 -4.68 13.79 3.64
N HIS A 31 -3.99 12.66 3.70
CA HIS A 31 -2.81 12.50 4.56
C HIS A 31 -1.69 13.38 4.00
N HIS A 32 -1.46 14.52 4.64
CA HIS A 32 -0.27 15.31 4.44
C HIS A 32 0.89 14.61 5.16
N GLY A 33 1.79 14.04 4.37
CA GLY A 33 2.99 13.36 4.83
C GLY A 33 2.79 11.87 5.04
N CYS A 34 3.37 11.06 4.15
CA CYS A 34 3.63 9.66 4.47
C CYS A 34 4.65 9.64 5.60
N GLU A 35 4.44 8.86 6.64
CA GLU A 35 5.52 8.58 7.58
C GLU A 35 6.64 7.91 6.79
N THR A 36 7.71 8.66 6.53
CA THR A 36 8.85 8.20 5.77
C THR A 36 9.66 7.21 6.57
N GLY A 37 10.12 6.16 5.90
CA GLY A 37 10.90 5.09 6.51
C GLY A 37 10.07 3.92 7.03
N GLN A 38 8.75 3.92 6.91
CA GLN A 38 7.97 2.72 7.20
C GLN A 38 8.22 1.68 6.10
N GLY A 39 8.80 0.56 6.50
CA GLY A 39 8.74 -0.67 5.72
C GLY A 39 7.34 -1.26 5.83
N PHE A 40 6.82 -1.76 4.73
CA PHE A 40 5.57 -2.51 4.69
C PHE A 40 5.91 -3.99 4.61
N ALA A 41 5.16 -4.85 5.27
CA ALA A 41 5.44 -6.28 5.26
C ALA A 41 4.16 -7.13 5.26
N ALA A 42 4.20 -8.25 4.55
CA ALA A 42 3.21 -9.32 4.58
C ALA A 42 3.95 -10.67 4.53
N GLY A 43 3.86 -11.44 5.61
CA GLY A 43 4.65 -12.67 5.77
C GLY A 43 6.15 -12.39 5.65
N ASP A 44 6.81 -13.09 4.74
CA ASP A 44 8.24 -12.95 4.46
C ASP A 44 8.57 -11.84 3.43
N ILE A 45 7.56 -11.19 2.88
CA ILE A 45 7.73 -10.09 1.93
C ILE A 45 7.82 -8.77 2.68
N ALA A 46 8.86 -7.99 2.39
CA ALA A 46 9.02 -6.61 2.86
C ALA A 46 9.17 -5.65 1.68
N VAL A 47 8.57 -4.47 1.79
CA VAL A 47 8.64 -3.40 0.79
C VAL A 47 9.21 -2.14 1.45
N THR A 48 10.21 -1.54 0.82
CA THR A 48 10.89 -0.34 1.30
C THR A 48 11.08 0.68 0.17
N GLY A 49 11.37 1.92 0.52
CA GLY A 49 11.68 2.97 -0.46
C GLY A 49 10.56 3.27 -1.45
N ALA A 50 9.30 3.08 -1.05
CA ALA A 50 8.16 3.22 -1.93
C ALA A 50 7.90 4.70 -2.29
N PHE A 51 7.91 5.03 -3.59
CA PHE A 51 7.65 6.37 -4.07
C PHE A 51 7.01 6.40 -5.47
N THR A 52 6.47 7.52 -5.80
CA THR A 52 6.04 7.93 -7.14
C THR A 52 6.50 9.37 -7.40
N ARG A 53 6.25 9.88 -8.59
CA ARG A 53 6.64 11.24 -8.99
C ARG A 53 5.44 12.16 -9.05
N ALA A 54 5.63 13.43 -8.68
CA ALA A 54 4.67 14.47 -8.98
C ALA A 54 4.37 14.53 -10.48
N THR A 55 3.11 14.78 -10.81
CA THR A 55 2.67 14.82 -12.21
C THR A 55 2.26 16.23 -12.61
N LEU A 56 2.46 16.54 -13.89
CA LEU A 56 1.93 17.79 -14.47
C LEU A 56 0.39 17.75 -14.49
N PRO A 57 -0.26 18.93 -14.46
CA PRO A 57 -1.71 19.02 -14.63
C PRO A 57 -2.16 18.35 -15.94
N GLY A 58 -3.17 17.48 -15.85
CA GLY A 58 -3.68 16.73 -17.00
C GLY A 58 -2.92 15.45 -17.35
N ALA A 59 -1.83 15.11 -16.67
CA ALA A 59 -1.17 13.82 -16.82
C ALA A 59 -2.14 12.67 -16.52
N LYS A 60 -2.11 11.63 -17.35
CA LYS A 60 -3.01 10.49 -17.25
C LYS A 60 -2.34 9.26 -16.65
N THR A 61 -1.02 9.29 -16.49
CA THR A 61 -0.24 8.15 -16.03
C THR A 61 0.82 8.55 -15.01
N ALA A 62 1.19 7.61 -14.14
CA ALA A 62 2.33 7.73 -13.22
C ALA A 62 2.96 6.36 -12.98
N GLY A 63 4.24 6.34 -12.63
CA GLY A 63 4.97 5.15 -12.23
C GLY A 63 5.11 5.05 -10.71
N GLY A 64 4.93 3.85 -10.15
CA GLY A 64 5.23 3.53 -8.76
C GLY A 64 6.50 2.70 -8.66
N PHE A 65 7.36 3.02 -7.72
CA PHE A 65 8.70 2.45 -7.55
C PHE A 65 8.91 2.02 -6.10
N MET A 66 9.68 0.96 -5.88
CA MET A 66 9.95 0.41 -4.55
C MET A 66 10.98 -0.71 -4.62
N THR A 67 11.52 -1.10 -3.48
CA THR A 67 12.32 -2.31 -3.33
C THR A 67 11.50 -3.38 -2.60
N ILE A 68 11.43 -4.58 -3.17
CA ILE A 68 10.72 -5.73 -2.60
C ILE A 68 11.76 -6.77 -2.20
N VAL A 69 11.74 -7.19 -0.94
CA VAL A 69 12.63 -8.21 -0.38
C VAL A 69 11.77 -9.41 0.04
N ASN A 70 12.19 -10.60 -0.36
CA ASN A 70 11.63 -11.85 0.14
C ASN A 70 12.64 -12.50 1.09
N ALA A 71 12.37 -12.47 2.38
CA ALA A 71 13.22 -13.11 3.41
C ALA A 71 12.91 -14.60 3.60
N GLY A 72 11.89 -15.12 2.91
CA GLY A 72 11.43 -16.51 3.02
C GLY A 72 12.30 -17.50 2.27
N ALA A 73 12.07 -18.78 2.56
CA ALA A 73 12.75 -19.91 1.92
C ALA A 73 12.13 -20.32 0.57
N GLU A 74 10.99 -19.74 0.20
CA GLU A 74 10.30 -20.00 -1.06
C GLU A 74 10.17 -18.72 -1.88
N ALA A 75 10.23 -18.86 -3.21
CA ALA A 75 9.92 -17.76 -4.11
C ALA A 75 8.45 -17.35 -4.00
N ASP A 76 8.18 -16.06 -4.13
CA ASP A 76 6.83 -15.50 -4.30
C ASP A 76 6.75 -14.74 -5.64
N ARG A 77 5.63 -14.18 -5.97
CA ARG A 77 5.40 -13.44 -7.21
C ARG A 77 4.50 -12.25 -6.97
N LEU A 78 4.94 -11.07 -7.39
CA LEU A 78 4.07 -9.89 -7.49
C LEU A 78 3.20 -10.04 -8.73
N ILE A 79 1.91 -10.35 -8.55
CA ILE A 79 0.98 -10.64 -9.65
C ILE A 79 0.06 -9.48 -10.01
N GLY A 80 -0.01 -8.44 -9.19
CA GLY A 80 -0.87 -7.30 -9.46
C GLY A 80 -0.64 -6.13 -8.52
N ALA A 81 -1.26 -5.02 -8.87
CA ALA A 81 -1.35 -3.83 -8.05
C ALA A 81 -2.69 -3.12 -8.27
N GLY A 82 -3.18 -2.39 -7.26
CA GLY A 82 -4.43 -1.62 -7.32
C GLY A 82 -4.32 -0.30 -6.55
N THR A 83 -5.01 0.75 -7.00
CA THR A 83 -5.12 2.02 -6.28
C THR A 83 -6.44 2.71 -6.61
N LYS A 84 -6.94 3.52 -5.69
CA LYS A 84 -8.09 4.42 -5.94
C LYS A 84 -7.70 5.67 -6.74
N THR A 85 -6.40 5.94 -6.86
CA THR A 85 -5.87 7.14 -7.53
C THR A 85 -5.83 7.01 -9.04
N ALA A 86 -5.95 5.79 -9.59
CA ALA A 86 -5.97 5.50 -11.01
C ALA A 86 -7.08 4.52 -11.38
N LYS A 87 -7.52 4.53 -12.64
CA LYS A 87 -8.55 3.62 -13.14
C LYS A 87 -8.04 2.20 -13.34
N THR A 88 -6.76 2.07 -13.73
CA THR A 88 -6.10 0.80 -14.01
C THR A 88 -4.67 0.85 -13.51
N THR A 89 -4.21 -0.27 -12.97
CA THR A 89 -2.82 -0.46 -12.52
C THR A 89 -2.30 -1.76 -13.12
N GLU A 90 -1.09 -1.71 -13.65
CA GLU A 90 -0.42 -2.88 -14.24
C GLU A 90 1.04 -2.92 -13.81
N ILE A 91 1.65 -4.09 -13.86
CA ILE A 91 3.09 -4.25 -13.66
C ILE A 91 3.75 -4.19 -15.04
N HIS A 92 4.71 -3.28 -15.20
CA HIS A 92 5.42 -3.04 -16.44
C HIS A 92 6.92 -3.22 -16.28
N GLU A 93 7.58 -3.46 -17.41
CA GLU A 93 9.03 -3.46 -17.56
C GLU A 93 9.42 -2.48 -18.67
N MET A 94 10.43 -1.65 -18.38
CA MET A 94 11.16 -0.95 -19.44
C MET A 94 12.44 -1.70 -19.75
N LYS A 95 12.66 -2.01 -21.02
CA LYS A 95 13.84 -2.75 -21.48
C LYS A 95 14.37 -2.18 -22.78
N MET A 96 15.70 -2.16 -22.91
CA MET A 96 16.35 -1.85 -24.18
C MET A 96 16.17 -3.02 -25.15
N GLU A 97 15.64 -2.74 -26.33
CA GLU A 97 15.62 -3.65 -27.47
C GLU A 97 16.33 -2.98 -28.64
N GLY A 98 17.59 -3.38 -28.88
CA GLY A 98 18.50 -2.63 -29.74
C GLY A 98 18.77 -1.24 -29.17
N ASP A 99 18.57 -0.20 -29.96
CA ASP A 99 18.79 1.21 -29.56
C ASP A 99 17.50 1.88 -29.03
N MET A 100 16.40 1.13 -28.86
CA MET A 100 15.10 1.67 -28.40
C MET A 100 14.74 1.14 -27.03
N MET A 101 14.28 2.06 -26.15
CA MET A 101 13.66 1.72 -24.90
C MET A 101 12.20 1.34 -25.16
N LYS A 102 11.82 0.10 -24.83
CA LYS A 102 10.44 -0.39 -24.94
C LYS A 102 9.83 -0.66 -23.57
N MET A 103 8.59 -0.29 -23.42
CA MET A 103 7.78 -0.59 -22.24
C MET A 103 6.76 -1.68 -22.60
N ARG A 104 6.63 -2.67 -21.72
CA ARG A 104 5.65 -3.76 -21.87
C ARG A 104 4.99 -4.11 -20.55
N ALA A 105 3.73 -4.49 -20.60
CA ALA A 105 3.04 -5.08 -19.47
C ALA A 105 3.57 -6.49 -19.18
N LEU A 106 3.60 -6.86 -17.92
CA LEU A 106 3.97 -8.18 -17.41
C LEU A 106 2.74 -8.88 -16.78
N PRO A 107 1.85 -9.48 -17.60
CA PRO A 107 0.62 -10.09 -17.10
C PRO A 107 0.86 -11.30 -16.19
N GLN A 108 2.07 -11.89 -16.26
CA GLN A 108 2.49 -12.97 -15.37
C GLN A 108 3.16 -12.46 -14.08
N GLY A 109 3.24 -11.13 -13.92
CA GLY A 109 3.90 -10.51 -12.78
C GLY A 109 5.42 -10.66 -12.77
N ILE A 110 6.01 -10.42 -11.60
CA ILE A 110 7.46 -10.47 -11.35
C ILE A 110 7.73 -11.50 -10.26
N GLU A 111 8.61 -12.47 -10.53
CA GLU A 111 9.07 -13.41 -9.52
C GLU A 111 10.00 -12.72 -8.51
N ILE A 112 9.77 -12.97 -7.23
CA ILE A 112 10.62 -12.55 -6.12
C ILE A 112 11.29 -13.80 -5.56
N PRO A 113 12.56 -14.09 -5.93
CA PRO A 113 13.24 -15.31 -5.49
C PRO A 113 13.30 -15.45 -3.97
N ALA A 114 13.40 -16.69 -3.49
CA ALA A 114 13.65 -16.97 -2.08
C ALA A 114 14.95 -16.29 -1.62
N GLY A 115 14.91 -15.57 -0.51
CA GLY A 115 16.03 -14.78 0.00
C GLY A 115 16.48 -13.65 -0.93
N GLY A 116 15.68 -13.32 -1.96
CA GLY A 116 16.03 -12.39 -3.02
C GLY A 116 15.42 -11.00 -2.85
N THR A 117 15.91 -10.09 -3.69
CA THR A 117 15.43 -8.71 -3.77
C THR A 117 15.10 -8.38 -5.22
N VAL A 118 13.97 -7.69 -5.43
CA VAL A 118 13.57 -7.13 -6.72
C VAL A 118 13.37 -5.63 -6.56
N GLU A 119 13.99 -4.86 -7.44
CA GLU A 119 13.86 -3.41 -7.47
C GLU A 119 12.91 -2.99 -8.60
N LEU A 120 11.88 -2.25 -8.24
CA LEU A 120 11.05 -1.49 -9.16
C LEU A 120 11.59 -0.06 -9.21
N ALA A 121 12.23 0.33 -10.30
CA ALA A 121 12.96 1.59 -10.45
C ALA A 121 12.67 2.26 -11.80
N PRO A 122 12.86 3.58 -11.90
CA PRO A 122 12.75 4.28 -13.18
C PRO A 122 13.67 3.69 -14.25
N GLY A 123 13.11 3.29 -15.38
CA GLY A 123 13.86 2.64 -16.45
C GLY A 123 13.94 1.12 -16.35
N GLY A 124 13.33 0.51 -15.34
CA GLY A 124 13.22 -0.93 -15.13
C GLY A 124 11.78 -1.38 -14.89
N PHE A 125 11.60 -2.29 -13.96
CA PHE A 125 10.26 -2.69 -13.48
C PHE A 125 9.57 -1.52 -12.77
N HIS A 126 8.25 -1.43 -12.89
CA HIS A 126 7.46 -0.43 -12.19
C HIS A 126 5.97 -0.80 -12.14
N VAL A 127 5.28 -0.25 -11.18
CA VAL A 127 3.81 -0.23 -11.15
C VAL A 127 3.35 0.92 -12.03
N MET A 128 2.65 0.64 -13.12
CA MET A 128 2.09 1.65 -14.02
C MET A 128 0.66 1.99 -13.60
N MET A 129 0.42 3.20 -13.16
CA MET A 129 -0.90 3.75 -12.85
C MET A 129 -1.44 4.50 -14.08
N MET A 130 -2.61 4.09 -14.59
CA MET A 130 -3.22 4.64 -15.80
C MET A 130 -4.61 5.21 -15.53
N GLY A 131 -4.92 6.30 -16.19
CA GLY A 131 -6.20 7.01 -15.99
C GLY A 131 -6.27 7.67 -14.61
N LEU A 132 -5.22 8.40 -14.22
CA LEU A 132 -5.18 9.15 -12.96
C LEU A 132 -6.45 9.98 -12.81
N VAL A 133 -7.09 9.91 -11.64
CA VAL A 133 -8.32 10.65 -11.32
C VAL A 133 -8.01 12.07 -10.88
N GLN A 134 -6.78 12.32 -10.41
CA GLN A 134 -6.25 13.64 -10.04
C GLN A 134 -4.74 13.68 -10.22
N PRO A 135 -4.13 14.87 -10.37
CA PRO A 135 -2.68 15.01 -10.39
C PRO A 135 -2.05 14.54 -9.07
N LEU A 136 -0.87 13.95 -9.16
CA LEU A 136 -0.05 13.63 -7.98
C LEU A 136 0.77 14.87 -7.59
N VAL A 137 0.58 15.34 -6.37
CA VAL A 137 1.23 16.55 -5.85
C VAL A 137 2.39 16.13 -4.96
N GLU A 138 3.54 16.79 -5.11
CA GLU A 138 4.74 16.55 -4.29
C GLU A 138 4.42 16.63 -2.78
N ASN A 139 5.04 15.76 -2.00
CA ASN A 139 4.82 15.55 -0.56
C ASN A 139 3.43 14.99 -0.18
N ALA A 140 2.60 14.60 -1.16
CA ALA A 140 1.40 13.80 -0.91
C ALA A 140 1.73 12.31 -0.81
N CYS A 141 0.73 11.50 -0.45
CA CYS A 141 0.81 10.06 -0.37
C CYS A 141 -0.21 9.40 -1.30
N VAL A 142 0.19 8.30 -1.91
CA VAL A 142 -0.65 7.45 -2.75
C VAL A 142 -0.65 6.03 -2.20
N GLU A 143 -1.80 5.54 -1.77
CA GLU A 143 -1.95 4.13 -1.41
C GLU A 143 -2.01 3.27 -2.67
N VAL A 144 -1.18 2.24 -2.68
CA VAL A 144 -1.20 1.16 -3.67
C VAL A 144 -1.28 -0.17 -2.93
N ILE A 145 -2.23 -1.02 -3.31
CA ILE A 145 -2.33 -2.38 -2.79
C ILE A 145 -1.56 -3.28 -3.76
N LEU A 146 -0.46 -3.86 -3.32
CA LEU A 146 0.28 -4.88 -4.06
C LEU A 146 -0.36 -6.23 -3.81
N THR A 147 -0.47 -7.07 -4.84
CA THR A 147 -1.00 -8.43 -4.73
C THR A 147 0.11 -9.43 -5.04
N PHE A 148 0.46 -10.24 -4.05
CA PHE A 148 1.42 -11.33 -4.17
C PHE A 148 0.69 -12.67 -4.27
N GLU A 149 1.30 -13.63 -4.95
CA GLU A 149 0.72 -14.97 -5.17
C GLU A 149 0.57 -15.74 -3.85
N LYS A 150 1.57 -15.66 -2.96
CA LYS A 150 1.59 -16.36 -1.67
C LYS A 150 1.33 -15.43 -0.49
N ALA A 151 2.02 -14.30 -0.41
CA ALA A 151 1.88 -13.36 0.71
C ALA A 151 0.53 -12.61 0.70
N GLY A 152 -0.22 -12.61 -0.42
CA GLY A 152 -1.52 -11.96 -0.53
C GLY A 152 -1.41 -10.45 -0.74
N GLU A 153 -2.37 -9.69 -0.23
CA GLU A 153 -2.44 -8.24 -0.41
C GLU A 153 -1.60 -7.50 0.63
N LEU A 154 -0.83 -6.52 0.15
CA LEU A 154 -0.02 -5.63 0.97
C LEU A 154 -0.30 -4.17 0.60
N PRO A 155 -0.99 -3.39 1.46
CA PRO A 155 -1.11 -1.95 1.28
C PRO A 155 0.24 -1.26 1.49
N VAL A 156 0.64 -0.45 0.52
CA VAL A 156 1.90 0.30 0.51
C VAL A 156 1.60 1.78 0.25
N MET A 157 2.19 2.67 1.04
CA MET A 157 2.09 4.11 0.82
C MET A 157 3.28 4.59 0.00
N LEU A 158 3.01 5.09 -1.19
CA LEU A 158 4.01 5.72 -2.07
C LEU A 158 4.14 7.20 -1.72
N ASN A 159 5.35 7.65 -1.38
CA ASN A 159 5.65 9.07 -1.26
C ASN A 159 5.68 9.73 -2.64
N VAL A 160 5.01 10.85 -2.82
CA VAL A 160 5.09 11.63 -4.05
C VAL A 160 6.31 12.54 -3.96
N GLY A 161 7.39 12.15 -4.62
CA GLY A 161 8.60 12.96 -4.77
C GLY A 161 8.49 13.96 -5.93
N ALA A 162 9.55 14.75 -6.13
CA ALA A 162 9.68 15.65 -7.27
C ALA A 162 9.47 14.92 -8.61
N SER A 163 9.13 15.64 -9.66
CA SER A 163 8.82 15.04 -10.98
C SER A 163 10.01 14.30 -11.62
N ASP A 164 11.22 14.57 -11.19
CA ASP A 164 12.47 13.94 -11.62
C ASP A 164 13.10 13.03 -10.54
N ALA A 165 12.41 12.81 -9.40
CA ALA A 165 12.89 11.97 -8.31
C ALA A 165 13.36 10.59 -8.81
N LYS A 166 14.51 10.14 -8.32
CA LYS A 166 15.09 8.82 -8.64
C LYS A 166 14.96 7.82 -7.49
N ALA A 167 14.64 8.30 -6.30
CA ALA A 167 14.42 7.54 -5.09
C ALA A 167 13.30 8.18 -4.26
N ALA A 168 12.86 7.49 -3.21
CA ALA A 168 11.94 8.06 -2.23
C ALA A 168 12.54 9.33 -1.62
N PRO A 169 11.74 10.39 -1.41
CA PRO A 169 12.23 11.60 -0.76
C PRO A 169 12.69 11.27 0.66
N GLU A 170 13.93 11.68 0.98
CA GLU A 170 14.39 11.68 2.36
C GLU A 170 13.81 12.91 3.06
N HIS A 171 13.03 12.70 4.13
CA HIS A 171 12.63 13.83 4.97
C HIS A 171 13.79 14.21 5.87
N ALA A 172 14.33 15.41 5.64
CA ALA A 172 15.23 16.04 6.58
C ALA A 172 14.47 16.23 7.91
N HIS A 173 14.93 15.56 8.96
CA HIS A 173 14.52 15.87 10.32
C HIS A 173 15.04 17.27 10.66
N HIS A 174 14.14 18.22 10.75
CA HIS A 174 14.39 19.54 11.36
C HIS A 174 13.87 19.55 12.78
#